data_7ceabbdde9004dc5118840b89189530b
#
_entry.id   7ceabbdde9004dc5118840b89189530b
#
_cell.length_a   1.000
_cell.length_b   1.000
_cell.length_c   1.000
_cell.angle_alpha   90.00
_cell.angle_beta   90.00
_cell.angle_gamma   90.00
#
_symmetry.space_group_name_H-M   'P 1'
#
loop_
_entity.id
_entity.type
_entity.pdbx_description
1 polymer ?
#
loop_
_entity_poly.entity_id
_entity_poly.type
_entity_poly.pdbx_seq_one_letter_code
_entity_poly.pdbx_strand_id
1 'polypeptide(L)'
;YIPAAVPALMNEDDIFTNIRKGDILLHHPYMTFDPVVQFVQQAAKDPDVLAIKQTLYRVSGNSPIIAALAQAAENGKQVSVLVELKARFDEENNIVWAKMLEKAGCHVIYGLLGLKTHSKITLVVRREETGIRRYVHLGTGNYNDSTAKLYTDCGLLTCNAKIGEDATAVFNMLSGYSEPDRWNKLIVAPLWMKDRFLHLIAMEEEHAKKGQKAHIIAKMNSLCDRDIIAALYSASAAGVKIDLIIRGICCLKVGIPGVSENITVRSIVGNFLEHARIFYFYSGGNEEVFMGSADWMPRNLEKRVEIVFPVEDEQIKKEVMHILDIQMKDNVKASILQADGTYTKPDKRGKMLVNSQEYFCREATERAEKPKEQENSRVFVPAEPVE
;
A
#
# COMPACT_ATOMS: atom_id res chain seq x y z
N TYR A 1 -15.04 6.83 14.85
CA TYR A 1 -15.29 5.55 14.17
C TYR A 1 -14.48 4.43 14.82
N ILE A 2 -15.09 3.30 15.02
CA ILE A 2 -14.44 2.07 15.50
C ILE A 2 -14.09 1.23 14.28
N PRO A 3 -12.80 0.95 14.03
CA PRO A 3 -12.39 0.16 12.87
C PRO A 3 -12.99 -1.26 12.88
N ALA A 4 -13.47 -1.71 11.73
CA ALA A 4 -14.08 -3.03 11.59
C ALA A 4 -13.04 -4.15 11.52
N ALA A 5 -13.42 -5.36 11.90
CA ALA A 5 -12.60 -6.55 11.70
C ALA A 5 -12.37 -6.85 10.20
N VAL A 6 -11.26 -7.49 9.89
CA VAL A 6 -10.95 -7.91 8.51
C VAL A 6 -11.62 -9.25 8.23
N PRO A 7 -12.58 -9.34 7.28
CA PRO A 7 -13.37 -10.55 7.08
C PRO A 7 -12.55 -11.82 6.81
N ALA A 8 -11.45 -11.70 6.06
CA ALA A 8 -10.56 -12.82 5.76
C ALA A 8 -9.84 -13.41 6.99
N LEU A 9 -9.81 -12.67 8.11
CA LEU A 9 -9.13 -13.03 9.35
C LEU A 9 -10.10 -13.32 10.51
N MET A 10 -11.40 -13.36 10.25
CA MET A 10 -12.45 -13.65 11.23
C MET A 10 -12.68 -15.16 11.40
N ASN A 11 -11.63 -15.94 11.48
CA ASN A 11 -11.65 -17.40 11.70
C ASN A 11 -10.63 -17.77 12.76
N GLU A 12 -10.57 -19.05 13.13
CA GLU A 12 -9.66 -19.57 14.15
C GLU A 12 -8.25 -19.90 13.63
N ASP A 13 -8.03 -19.77 12.30
CA ASP A 13 -6.73 -20.06 11.71
C ASP A 13 -5.71 -18.99 12.07
N ASP A 14 -4.43 -19.38 12.15
CA ASP A 14 -3.34 -18.43 12.28
C ASP A 14 -3.21 -17.55 11.02
N ILE A 15 -2.52 -16.42 11.15
CA ILE A 15 -2.41 -15.44 10.07
C ILE A 15 -1.67 -16.01 8.85
N PHE A 16 -0.68 -16.89 9.05
CA PHE A 16 0.08 -17.49 7.95
C PHE A 16 -0.79 -18.45 7.13
N THR A 17 -1.63 -19.23 7.79
CA THR A 17 -2.64 -20.08 7.12
C THR A 17 -3.60 -19.25 6.28
N ASN A 18 -4.08 -18.14 6.81
CA ASN A 18 -4.96 -17.23 6.06
C ASN A 18 -4.26 -16.60 4.85
N ILE A 19 -3.01 -16.19 4.98
CA ILE A 19 -2.24 -15.62 3.86
C ILE A 19 -1.99 -16.68 2.77
N ARG A 20 -1.76 -17.95 3.13
CA ARG A 20 -1.62 -19.03 2.15
C ARG A 20 -2.87 -19.27 1.32
N LYS A 21 -4.05 -18.96 1.83
CA LYS A 21 -5.32 -19.08 1.11
C LYS A 21 -5.48 -18.02 0.01
N GLY A 22 -4.81 -16.89 0.15
CA GLY A 22 -4.82 -15.77 -0.80
C GLY A 22 -4.33 -14.48 -0.16
N ASP A 23 -3.99 -13.52 -0.98
CA ASP A 23 -3.58 -12.20 -0.54
C ASP A 23 -4.70 -11.51 0.26
N ILE A 24 -4.34 -10.70 1.23
CA ILE A 24 -5.28 -10.01 2.12
C ILE A 24 -5.04 -8.50 2.02
N LEU A 25 -6.09 -7.77 1.62
CA LEU A 25 -6.10 -6.32 1.62
C LEU A 25 -6.48 -5.78 3.00
N LEU A 26 -5.73 -4.79 3.46
CA LEU A 26 -6.04 -4.01 4.65
C LEU A 26 -6.31 -2.57 4.21
N HIS A 27 -7.44 -2.01 4.65
CA HIS A 27 -7.84 -0.64 4.32
C HIS A 27 -8.13 0.14 5.60
N HIS A 28 -7.11 0.84 6.10
CA HIS A 28 -7.21 1.65 7.32
C HIS A 28 -7.79 3.04 7.01
N PRO A 29 -8.48 3.68 7.96
CA PRO A 29 -8.87 3.24 9.30
C PRO A 29 -10.19 2.45 9.31
N TYR A 30 -10.75 2.15 8.15
CA TYR A 30 -12.04 1.46 8.01
C TYR A 30 -11.97 0.05 8.58
N MET A 31 -10.89 -0.65 8.27
CA MET A 31 -10.51 -1.92 8.88
C MET A 31 -9.43 -1.69 9.94
N THR A 32 -9.45 -2.53 10.98
CA THR A 32 -8.48 -2.44 12.09
C THR A 32 -7.03 -2.65 11.62
N PHE A 33 -6.09 -2.02 12.33
CA PHE A 33 -4.66 -2.21 12.16
C PHE A 33 -4.13 -3.48 12.86
N ASP A 34 -4.94 -4.09 13.72
CA ASP A 34 -4.55 -5.25 14.52
C ASP A 34 -3.91 -6.39 13.73
N PRO A 35 -4.33 -6.74 12.50
CA PRO A 35 -3.68 -7.78 11.71
C PRO A 35 -2.20 -7.54 11.45
N VAL A 36 -1.78 -6.29 11.29
CA VAL A 36 -0.36 -5.94 11.10
C VAL A 36 0.43 -6.22 12.37
N VAL A 37 -0.13 -5.89 13.53
CA VAL A 37 0.45 -6.19 14.83
C VAL A 37 0.49 -7.70 15.07
N GLN A 38 -0.61 -8.39 14.81
CA GLN A 38 -0.73 -9.85 14.96
C GLN A 38 0.25 -10.59 14.06
N PHE A 39 0.51 -10.11 12.86
CA PHE A 39 1.48 -10.67 11.93
C PHE A 39 2.87 -10.77 12.56
N VAL A 40 3.31 -9.71 13.21
CA VAL A 40 4.61 -9.68 13.90
C VAL A 40 4.56 -10.47 15.23
N GLN A 41 3.47 -10.35 16.00
CA GLN A 41 3.30 -11.07 17.26
C GLN A 41 3.26 -12.59 17.07
N GLN A 42 2.52 -13.08 16.10
CA GLN A 42 2.46 -14.51 15.79
C GLN A 42 3.81 -15.01 15.26
N ALA A 43 4.48 -14.22 14.41
CA ALA A 43 5.83 -14.55 13.95
C ALA A 43 6.84 -14.65 15.11
N ALA A 44 6.73 -13.79 16.11
CA ALA A 44 7.62 -13.79 17.28
C ALA A 44 7.50 -15.07 18.13
N LYS A 45 6.32 -15.69 18.14
CA LYS A 45 5.99 -16.88 18.96
C LYS A 45 6.06 -18.18 18.19
N ASP A 46 5.95 -18.14 16.86
CA ASP A 46 5.91 -19.34 16.02
C ASP A 46 7.28 -20.01 15.96
N PRO A 47 7.42 -21.28 16.41
CA PRO A 47 8.70 -21.97 16.44
C PRO A 47 9.30 -22.21 15.05
N ASP A 48 8.50 -22.18 14.00
CA ASP A 48 8.92 -22.38 12.61
C ASP A 48 9.40 -21.10 11.95
N VAL A 49 9.16 -19.93 12.53
CA VAL A 49 9.68 -18.66 12.04
C VAL A 49 11.18 -18.55 12.37
N LEU A 50 11.98 -18.35 11.34
CA LEU A 50 13.44 -18.27 11.41
C LEU A 50 13.94 -16.82 11.52
N ALA A 51 13.30 -15.91 10.82
CA ALA A 51 13.72 -14.52 10.74
C ALA A 51 12.53 -13.57 10.54
N ILE A 52 12.68 -12.37 11.09
CA ILE A 52 11.78 -11.23 10.86
C ILE A 52 12.64 -10.03 10.48
N LYS A 53 12.25 -9.35 9.40
CA LYS A 53 12.90 -8.12 8.94
C LYS A 53 11.84 -7.07 8.73
N GLN A 54 12.04 -5.86 9.25
CA GLN A 54 11.04 -4.78 9.19
C GLN A 54 11.69 -3.41 9.12
N THR A 55 11.05 -2.51 8.37
CA THR A 55 11.36 -1.09 8.36
C THR A 55 10.49 -0.35 9.36
N LEU A 56 11.06 0.59 10.11
CA LEU A 56 10.34 1.48 11.02
C LEU A 56 10.72 2.93 10.70
N TYR A 57 9.72 3.76 10.46
CA TYR A 57 9.90 5.19 10.19
C TYR A 57 9.36 6.05 11.34
N ARG A 58 8.10 5.88 11.66
CA ARG A 58 7.43 6.50 12.81
C ARG A 58 6.67 5.44 13.55
N VAL A 59 6.92 5.33 14.84
CA VAL A 59 6.24 4.37 15.71
C VAL A 59 5.56 5.10 16.87
N SER A 60 4.49 4.51 17.39
CA SER A 60 3.82 5.04 18.57
C SER A 60 4.71 4.93 19.80
N GLY A 61 4.47 5.79 20.81
CA GLY A 61 5.26 5.81 22.03
C GLY A 61 5.27 4.47 22.81
N ASN A 62 4.25 3.65 22.63
CA ASN A 62 4.10 2.35 23.28
C ASN A 62 3.76 1.28 22.22
N SER A 63 4.62 1.13 21.22
CA SER A 63 4.38 0.30 20.04
C SER A 63 4.33 -1.19 20.36
N PRO A 64 3.20 -1.87 20.07
CA PRO A 64 3.13 -3.33 20.19
C PRO A 64 4.00 -4.06 19.17
N ILE A 65 4.33 -3.43 18.04
CA ILE A 65 5.23 -3.99 17.02
C ILE A 65 6.66 -4.03 17.56
N ILE A 66 7.15 -2.96 18.19
CA ILE A 66 8.47 -2.93 18.82
C ILE A 66 8.58 -4.01 19.90
N ALA A 67 7.56 -4.14 20.75
CA ALA A 67 7.52 -5.19 21.77
C ALA A 67 7.58 -6.60 21.16
N ALA A 68 6.85 -6.82 20.07
CA ALA A 68 6.87 -8.11 19.37
C ALA A 68 8.21 -8.42 18.71
N LEU A 69 8.87 -7.43 18.10
CA LEU A 69 10.21 -7.61 17.52
C LEU A 69 11.26 -7.93 18.58
N ALA A 70 11.22 -7.26 19.73
CA ALA A 70 12.08 -7.55 20.87
C ALA A 70 11.85 -8.97 21.38
N GLN A 71 10.59 -9.39 21.56
CA GLN A 71 10.23 -10.74 21.96
C GLN A 71 10.74 -11.80 20.97
N ALA A 72 10.65 -11.54 19.68
CA ALA A 72 11.14 -12.44 18.65
C ALA A 72 12.66 -12.69 18.78
N ALA A 73 13.44 -11.64 19.01
CA ALA A 73 14.88 -11.75 19.24
C ALA A 73 15.19 -12.51 20.52
N GLU A 74 14.48 -12.24 21.60
CA GLU A 74 14.59 -12.98 22.87
C GLU A 74 14.23 -14.47 22.73
N ASN A 75 13.31 -14.79 21.83
CA ASN A 75 12.93 -16.16 21.47
C ASN A 75 13.94 -16.85 20.52
N GLY A 76 15.08 -16.22 20.24
CA GLY A 76 16.16 -16.79 19.44
C GLY A 76 16.00 -16.66 17.92
N LYS A 77 15.04 -15.86 17.45
CA LYS A 77 14.86 -15.60 16.02
C LYS A 77 15.84 -14.54 15.53
N GLN A 78 16.21 -14.63 14.27
CA GLN A 78 17.01 -13.60 13.61
C GLN A 78 16.12 -12.41 13.27
N VAL A 79 16.31 -11.28 13.97
CA VAL A 79 15.51 -10.08 13.79
C VAL A 79 16.39 -8.94 13.29
N SER A 80 16.06 -8.40 12.14
CA SER A 80 16.71 -7.22 11.56
C SER A 80 15.69 -6.10 11.43
N VAL A 81 15.99 -4.94 11.99
CA VAL A 81 15.08 -3.79 12.00
C VAL A 81 15.81 -2.58 11.46
N LEU A 82 15.27 -2.00 10.39
CA LEU A 82 15.74 -0.70 9.92
C LEU A 82 14.98 0.39 10.64
N VAL A 83 15.70 1.26 11.34
CA VAL A 83 15.16 2.43 12.04
C VAL A 83 15.62 3.69 11.34
N GLU A 84 14.67 4.51 10.84
CA GLU A 84 14.99 5.82 10.28
C GLU A 84 15.10 6.86 11.41
N LEU A 85 16.33 7.20 11.81
CA LEU A 85 16.58 8.14 12.89
C LEU A 85 16.18 9.59 12.56
N LYS A 86 16.19 9.95 11.27
CA LYS A 86 15.85 11.29 10.80
C LYS A 86 14.38 11.46 10.44
N ALA A 87 13.50 10.70 11.07
CA ALA A 87 12.06 10.89 10.95
C ALA A 87 11.66 12.19 11.64
N ARG A 88 11.24 13.17 10.86
CA ARG A 88 10.92 14.52 11.35
C ARG A 88 9.91 14.47 12.51
N PHE A 89 10.24 15.11 13.64
CA PHE A 89 9.51 15.16 14.91
C PHE A 89 9.55 13.89 15.77
N ASP A 90 10.21 12.82 15.32
CA ASP A 90 10.28 11.54 16.04
C ASP A 90 11.70 11.06 16.32
N GLU A 91 12.72 11.90 16.11
CA GLU A 91 14.14 11.54 16.19
C GLU A 91 14.52 10.97 17.56
N GLU A 92 14.10 11.62 18.65
CA GLU A 92 14.41 11.18 20.03
C GLU A 92 13.78 9.82 20.34
N ASN A 93 12.51 9.63 19.99
CA ASN A 93 11.80 8.38 20.17
C ASN A 93 12.49 7.24 19.40
N ASN A 94 12.87 7.49 18.15
CA ASN A 94 13.49 6.46 17.31
C ASN A 94 14.86 6.03 17.85
N ILE A 95 15.64 6.95 18.46
CA ILE A 95 16.90 6.59 19.16
C ILE A 95 16.63 5.69 20.36
N VAL A 96 15.63 5.99 21.17
CA VAL A 96 15.24 5.17 22.33
C VAL A 96 14.84 3.75 21.89
N TRP A 97 13.98 3.65 20.87
CA TRP A 97 13.53 2.36 20.34
C TRP A 97 14.66 1.55 19.71
N ALA A 98 15.56 2.21 18.97
CA ALA A 98 16.72 1.55 18.40
C ALA A 98 17.59 0.89 19.50
N LYS A 99 17.88 1.61 20.57
CA LYS A 99 18.65 1.08 21.71
C LYS A 99 17.95 -0.08 22.41
N MET A 100 16.62 0.01 22.57
CA MET A 100 15.85 -1.06 23.19
C MET A 100 15.88 -2.34 22.34
N LEU A 101 15.74 -2.21 21.01
CA LEU A 101 15.83 -3.33 20.08
C LEU A 101 17.21 -3.97 20.06
N GLU A 102 18.28 -3.18 20.06
CA GLU A 102 19.66 -3.67 20.16
C GLU A 102 19.88 -4.46 21.43
N LYS A 103 19.40 -3.95 22.58
CA LYS A 103 19.50 -4.61 23.88
C LYS A 103 18.74 -5.95 23.90
N ALA A 104 17.65 -6.07 23.20
CA ALA A 104 16.88 -7.31 23.07
C ALA A 104 17.55 -8.36 22.15
N GLY A 105 18.59 -7.98 21.41
CA GLY A 105 19.32 -8.85 20.49
C GLY A 105 18.95 -8.67 19.00
N CYS A 106 18.17 -7.64 18.66
CA CYS A 106 17.89 -7.32 17.27
C CYS A 106 19.13 -6.71 16.59
N HIS A 107 19.32 -7.04 15.31
CA HIS A 107 20.23 -6.33 14.43
C HIS A 107 19.56 -5.06 13.94
N VAL A 108 20.00 -3.91 14.42
CA VAL A 108 19.45 -2.60 14.03
C VAL A 108 20.26 -2.01 12.89
N ILE A 109 19.57 -1.64 11.82
CA ILE A 109 20.13 -1.02 10.62
C ILE A 109 19.67 0.43 10.59
N TYR A 110 20.62 1.35 10.34
CA TYR A 110 20.33 2.79 10.32
C TYR A 110 20.20 3.37 8.90
N GLY A 111 20.04 2.49 7.92
CA GLY A 111 19.81 2.83 6.52
C GLY A 111 21.06 3.17 5.71
N LEU A 112 20.83 3.63 4.49
CA LEU A 112 21.89 4.01 3.54
C LEU A 112 22.28 5.46 3.71
N LEU A 113 23.57 5.75 3.59
CA LEU A 113 24.09 7.11 3.67
C LEU A 113 23.47 8.00 2.59
N GLY A 114 22.95 9.15 3.02
CA GLY A 114 22.36 10.13 2.10
C GLY A 114 20.92 9.86 1.65
N LEU A 115 20.36 8.69 1.98
CA LEU A 115 18.98 8.32 1.67
C LEU A 115 18.15 8.17 2.95
N LYS A 116 16.90 8.62 2.91
CA LYS A 116 15.91 8.29 3.94
C LYS A 116 15.13 7.05 3.53
N THR A 117 14.97 6.12 4.44
CA THR A 117 14.10 4.94 4.21
C THR A 117 12.68 5.28 4.59
N HIS A 118 11.80 5.34 3.60
CA HIS A 118 10.38 5.66 3.77
C HIS A 118 9.47 4.49 3.40
N SER A 119 10.02 3.41 2.86
CA SER A 119 9.29 2.18 2.53
C SER A 119 8.71 1.50 3.77
N LYS A 120 7.57 0.84 3.62
CA LYS A 120 6.87 0.09 4.67
C LYS A 120 6.80 -1.37 4.24
N ILE A 121 7.69 -2.16 4.80
CA ILE A 121 7.82 -3.58 4.46
C ILE A 121 8.18 -4.40 5.71
N THR A 122 7.53 -5.53 5.86
CA THR A 122 7.86 -6.55 6.86
C THR A 122 8.00 -7.90 6.16
N LEU A 123 9.11 -8.57 6.38
CA LEU A 123 9.40 -9.90 5.86
C LEU A 123 9.49 -10.90 7.01
N VAL A 124 8.71 -11.98 6.93
CA VAL A 124 8.78 -13.14 7.82
C VAL A 124 9.25 -14.35 7.02
N VAL A 125 10.32 -14.97 7.45
CA VAL A 125 10.87 -16.19 6.85
C VAL A 125 10.50 -17.37 7.72
N ARG A 126 9.70 -18.29 7.19
CA ARG A 126 9.15 -19.42 7.93
C ARG A 126 9.54 -20.75 7.28
N ARG A 127 9.94 -21.71 8.11
CA ARG A 127 10.14 -23.11 7.69
C ARG A 127 8.78 -23.78 7.59
N GLU A 128 8.52 -24.45 6.47
CA GLU A 128 7.33 -25.25 6.23
C GLU A 128 7.72 -26.61 5.68
N GLU A 129 6.77 -27.55 5.59
CA GLU A 129 7.03 -28.89 5.06
C GLU A 129 7.61 -28.88 3.64
N THR A 130 7.18 -27.92 2.81
CA THR A 130 7.63 -27.73 1.44
C THR A 130 8.93 -26.92 1.30
N GLY A 131 9.54 -26.51 2.42
CA GLY A 131 10.74 -25.68 2.45
C GLY A 131 10.51 -24.31 3.07
N ILE A 132 11.34 -23.35 2.72
CA ILE A 132 11.23 -21.98 3.24
C ILE A 132 10.16 -21.21 2.49
N ARG A 133 9.23 -20.61 3.25
CA ARG A 133 8.23 -19.68 2.72
C ARG A 133 8.42 -18.29 3.30
N ARG A 134 8.26 -17.28 2.45
CA ARG A 134 8.34 -15.87 2.83
C ARG A 134 6.95 -15.26 2.84
N TYR A 135 6.62 -14.62 3.96
CA TYR A 135 5.40 -13.85 4.15
C TYR A 135 5.77 -12.39 4.22
N VAL A 136 5.05 -11.56 3.49
CA VAL A 136 5.38 -10.14 3.35
C VAL A 136 4.15 -9.29 3.64
N HIS A 137 4.33 -8.26 4.48
CA HIS A 137 3.43 -7.12 4.55
C HIS A 137 4.06 -5.95 3.81
N LEU A 138 3.28 -5.33 2.93
CA LEU A 138 3.61 -4.10 2.23
C LEU A 138 2.54 -3.06 2.51
N GLY A 139 2.92 -1.83 2.78
CA GLY A 139 1.97 -0.79 3.12
C GLY A 139 2.27 0.57 2.50
N THR A 140 1.22 1.38 2.40
CA THR A 140 1.33 2.80 2.02
C THR A 140 1.61 3.69 3.23
N GLY A 141 1.23 3.26 4.42
CA GLY A 141 1.33 3.99 5.69
C GLY A 141 2.35 3.41 6.67
N ASN A 142 2.76 4.24 7.63
CA ASN A 142 3.72 3.86 8.65
C ASN A 142 3.20 2.74 9.57
N TYR A 143 4.13 2.00 10.17
CA TYR A 143 3.83 1.04 11.23
C TYR A 143 3.57 1.76 12.56
N ASN A 144 2.45 2.45 12.62
CA ASN A 144 2.04 3.25 13.76
C ASN A 144 0.53 3.05 13.99
N ASP A 145 0.20 2.31 15.05
CA ASP A 145 -1.17 1.95 15.42
C ASP A 145 -2.04 3.16 15.79
N SER A 146 -1.44 4.22 16.28
CA SER A 146 -2.15 5.47 16.60
C SER A 146 -2.55 6.23 15.34
N THR A 147 -1.61 6.44 14.40
CA THR A 147 -1.92 7.15 13.14
C THR A 147 -2.78 6.33 12.19
N ALA A 148 -2.75 5.00 12.28
CA ALA A 148 -3.60 4.11 11.51
C ALA A 148 -5.11 4.28 11.79
N LYS A 149 -5.49 4.96 12.87
CA LYS A 149 -6.86 5.34 13.19
C LYS A 149 -7.30 6.67 12.57
N LEU A 150 -6.34 7.45 12.06
CA LEU A 150 -6.55 8.82 11.58
C LEU A 150 -6.21 9.00 10.10
N TYR A 151 -5.39 8.12 9.54
CA TYR A 151 -4.91 8.19 8.16
C TYR A 151 -5.54 7.08 7.33
N THR A 152 -5.96 7.41 6.10
CA THR A 152 -6.36 6.36 5.17
C THR A 152 -5.11 5.77 4.53
N ASP A 153 -4.93 4.47 4.69
CA ASP A 153 -3.82 3.73 4.13
C ASP A 153 -4.25 2.33 3.70
N CYS A 154 -3.51 1.76 2.77
CA CYS A 154 -3.71 0.39 2.32
C CYS A 154 -2.50 -0.46 2.66
N GLY A 155 -2.76 -1.72 2.97
CA GLY A 155 -1.73 -2.73 3.19
C GLY A 155 -2.07 -4.03 2.48
N LEU A 156 -1.06 -4.79 2.16
CA LEU A 156 -1.18 -6.11 1.54
C LEU A 156 -0.40 -7.13 2.35
N LEU A 157 -1.04 -8.23 2.71
CA LEU A 157 -0.39 -9.42 3.24
C LEU A 157 -0.34 -10.46 2.12
N THR A 158 0.84 -10.98 1.82
CA THR A 158 1.06 -11.91 0.71
C THR A 158 2.15 -12.93 1.02
N CYS A 159 2.08 -14.10 0.44
CA CYS A 159 3.18 -15.06 0.39
C CYS A 159 3.62 -15.36 -1.05
N ASN A 160 3.40 -14.43 -1.97
CA ASN A 160 3.89 -14.53 -3.34
C ASN A 160 5.42 -14.70 -3.35
N ALA A 161 5.91 -15.77 -3.98
CA ALA A 161 7.32 -16.13 -3.96
C ALA A 161 8.23 -15.03 -4.55
N LYS A 162 7.79 -14.38 -5.64
CA LYS A 162 8.57 -13.33 -6.31
C LYS A 162 8.64 -12.05 -5.48
N ILE A 163 7.56 -11.70 -4.79
CA ILE A 163 7.55 -10.58 -3.82
C ILE A 163 8.44 -10.92 -2.63
N GLY A 164 8.42 -12.17 -2.16
CA GLY A 164 9.30 -12.63 -1.08
C GLY A 164 10.79 -12.56 -1.44
N GLU A 165 11.17 -12.95 -2.65
CA GLU A 165 12.54 -12.79 -3.17
C GLU A 165 12.96 -11.31 -3.22
N ASP A 166 12.08 -10.45 -3.74
CA ASP A 166 12.33 -9.01 -3.79
C ASP A 166 12.43 -8.39 -2.39
N ALA A 167 11.60 -8.82 -1.45
CA ALA A 167 11.68 -8.37 -0.06
C ALA A 167 13.03 -8.71 0.57
N THR A 168 13.56 -9.91 0.31
CA THR A 168 14.91 -10.29 0.74
C THR A 168 15.96 -9.37 0.12
N ALA A 169 15.84 -9.07 -1.17
CA ALA A 169 16.75 -8.17 -1.87
C ALA A 169 16.69 -6.73 -1.32
N VAL A 170 15.50 -6.24 -0.95
CA VAL A 170 15.33 -4.92 -0.29
C VAL A 170 16.15 -4.86 0.99
N PHE A 171 16.02 -5.82 1.87
CA PHE A 171 16.75 -5.82 3.15
C PHE A 171 18.26 -6.02 2.97
N ASN A 172 18.69 -6.79 1.98
CA ASN A 172 20.11 -6.90 1.62
C ASN A 172 20.65 -5.55 1.14
N MET A 173 19.91 -4.85 0.30
CA MET A 173 20.27 -3.50 -0.16
C MET A 173 20.34 -2.50 1.01
N LEU A 174 19.35 -2.49 1.89
CA LEU A 174 19.29 -1.59 3.03
C LEU A 174 20.41 -1.86 4.05
N SER A 175 20.88 -3.10 4.14
CA SER A 175 22.01 -3.49 4.98
C SER A 175 23.37 -3.22 4.33
N GLY A 176 23.39 -2.77 3.10
CA GLY A 176 24.62 -2.49 2.35
C GLY A 176 25.34 -3.73 1.79
N TYR A 177 24.72 -4.90 1.80
CA TYR A 177 25.33 -6.14 1.30
C TYR A 177 25.38 -6.22 -0.22
N SER A 178 24.32 -5.78 -0.90
CA SER A 178 24.21 -5.85 -2.36
C SER A 178 23.18 -4.88 -2.91
N GLU A 179 23.38 -4.48 -4.15
CA GLU A 179 22.41 -3.73 -4.93
C GLU A 179 21.92 -4.67 -6.04
N PRO A 180 20.60 -4.95 -6.12
CA PRO A 180 20.09 -5.86 -7.13
C PRO A 180 20.12 -5.23 -8.52
N ASP A 181 20.43 -6.02 -9.54
CA ASP A 181 20.40 -5.57 -10.93
C ASP A 181 18.97 -5.33 -11.44
N ARG A 182 18.03 -6.07 -10.91
CA ARG A 182 16.61 -6.02 -11.30
C ARG A 182 15.70 -6.47 -10.17
N TRP A 183 14.42 -6.10 -10.29
CA TRP A 183 13.34 -6.52 -9.42
C TRP A 183 12.38 -7.45 -10.15
N ASN A 184 11.82 -8.45 -9.47
CA ASN A 184 10.80 -9.33 -10.05
C ASN A 184 9.45 -8.65 -10.15
N LYS A 185 9.00 -8.03 -9.05
CA LYS A 185 7.67 -7.44 -8.87
C LYS A 185 7.69 -6.05 -8.27
N LEU A 186 8.55 -5.79 -7.30
CA LEU A 186 8.60 -4.50 -6.63
C LEU A 186 9.19 -3.42 -7.53
N ILE A 187 8.70 -2.21 -7.33
CA ILE A 187 9.22 -1.00 -7.97
C ILE A 187 9.87 -0.17 -6.88
N VAL A 188 11.18 -0.01 -6.94
CA VAL A 188 11.98 0.56 -5.85
C VAL A 188 12.63 1.88 -6.27
N ALA A 189 12.56 2.87 -5.41
CA ALA A 189 13.31 4.11 -5.53
C ALA A 189 14.60 4.02 -4.68
N PRO A 190 15.66 4.78 -5.05
CA PRO A 190 15.66 5.86 -6.03
C PRO A 190 15.97 5.46 -7.48
N LEU A 191 16.58 4.32 -7.74
CA LEU A 191 17.18 4.04 -9.05
C LEU A 191 16.20 3.57 -10.14
N TRP A 192 15.06 2.96 -9.76
CA TRP A 192 14.19 2.25 -10.72
C TRP A 192 12.81 2.84 -10.86
N MET A 193 12.28 3.46 -9.81
CA MET A 193 10.85 3.82 -9.73
C MET A 193 10.43 4.87 -10.74
N LYS A 194 11.21 5.94 -10.89
CA LYS A 194 10.88 7.03 -11.81
C LYS A 194 10.79 6.54 -13.25
N ASP A 195 11.79 5.79 -13.71
CA ASP A 195 11.82 5.23 -15.05
C ASP A 195 10.67 4.26 -15.31
N ARG A 196 10.29 3.47 -14.29
CA ARG A 196 9.15 2.56 -14.38
C ARG A 196 7.83 3.32 -14.55
N PHE A 197 7.59 4.37 -13.79
CA PHE A 197 6.39 5.19 -13.95
C PHE A 197 6.37 5.93 -15.29
N LEU A 198 7.49 6.48 -15.72
CA LEU A 198 7.58 7.10 -17.04
C LEU A 198 7.27 6.11 -18.16
N HIS A 199 7.76 4.87 -18.04
CA HIS A 199 7.43 3.80 -18.98
C HIS A 199 5.95 3.45 -18.99
N LEU A 200 5.32 3.29 -17.83
CA LEU A 200 3.88 2.98 -17.71
C LEU A 200 3.02 4.10 -18.33
N ILE A 201 3.37 5.36 -18.11
CA ILE A 201 2.69 6.52 -18.72
C ILE A 201 2.87 6.51 -20.25
N ALA A 202 4.09 6.25 -20.72
CA ALA A 202 4.39 6.20 -22.15
C ALA A 202 3.63 5.06 -22.86
N MET A 203 3.42 3.93 -22.21
CA MET A 203 2.62 2.82 -22.76
C MET A 203 1.16 3.23 -22.96
N GLU A 204 0.57 3.94 -22.01
CA GLU A 204 -0.79 4.48 -22.17
C GLU A 204 -0.86 5.50 -23.33
N GLU A 205 0.13 6.37 -23.43
CA GLU A 205 0.27 7.32 -24.56
C GLU A 205 0.31 6.60 -25.91
N GLU A 206 1.08 5.53 -26.05
CA GLU A 206 1.16 4.73 -27.27
C GLU A 206 -0.19 4.07 -27.62
N HIS A 207 -0.91 3.57 -26.63
CA HIS A 207 -2.27 3.04 -26.85
C HIS A 207 -3.22 4.12 -27.37
N ALA A 208 -3.18 5.32 -26.79
CA ALA A 208 -4.02 6.45 -27.21
C ALA A 208 -3.66 6.89 -28.63
N LYS A 209 -2.40 6.97 -28.99
CA LYS A 209 -1.95 7.30 -30.37
C LYS A 209 -2.45 6.31 -31.41
N LYS A 210 -2.70 5.06 -31.02
CA LYS A 210 -3.28 4.02 -31.88
C LYS A 210 -4.82 4.06 -31.90
N GLY A 211 -5.44 5.05 -31.28
CA GLY A 211 -6.90 5.16 -31.14
C GLY A 211 -7.52 4.16 -30.18
N GLN A 212 -6.72 3.52 -29.34
CA GLN A 212 -7.18 2.57 -28.32
C GLN A 212 -7.56 3.31 -27.04
N LYS A 213 -8.38 2.66 -26.22
CA LYS A 213 -8.69 3.16 -24.87
C LYS A 213 -7.42 3.21 -24.03
N ALA A 214 -7.20 4.34 -23.38
CA ALA A 214 -6.10 4.54 -22.46
C ALA A 214 -6.58 5.35 -21.24
N HIS A 215 -6.19 4.92 -20.05
CA HIS A 215 -6.65 5.55 -18.82
C HIS A 215 -5.62 5.38 -17.70
N ILE A 216 -5.33 6.47 -17.01
CA ILE A 216 -4.49 6.53 -15.82
C ILE A 216 -5.32 7.09 -14.68
N ILE A 217 -5.29 6.42 -13.53
CA ILE A 217 -5.77 6.97 -12.25
C ILE A 217 -4.60 6.93 -11.28
N ALA A 218 -4.28 8.05 -10.65
CA ALA A 218 -3.23 8.10 -9.66
C ALA A 218 -3.67 8.88 -8.43
N LYS A 219 -3.55 8.24 -7.27
CA LYS A 219 -3.80 8.83 -5.96
C LYS A 219 -2.49 8.96 -5.21
N MET A 220 -2.22 10.15 -4.69
CA MET A 220 -1.02 10.46 -3.92
C MET A 220 -1.20 11.70 -3.05
N ASN A 221 -0.22 12.00 -2.20
CA ASN A 221 -0.29 13.23 -1.41
C ASN A 221 0.10 14.46 -2.20
N SER A 222 1.17 14.39 -3.00
CA SER A 222 1.68 15.53 -3.77
C SER A 222 2.26 15.11 -5.11
N LEU A 223 2.08 15.98 -6.11
CA LEU A 223 2.60 15.81 -7.47
C LEU A 223 3.47 17.02 -7.83
N CYS A 224 4.79 16.85 -7.86
CA CYS A 224 5.76 17.93 -8.11
C CYS A 224 6.89 17.54 -9.06
N ASP A 225 7.03 16.25 -9.42
CA ASP A 225 8.13 15.81 -10.30
C ASP A 225 7.92 16.33 -11.73
N ARG A 226 8.90 17.06 -12.25
CA ARG A 226 8.82 17.72 -13.54
C ARG A 226 8.71 16.75 -14.71
N ASP A 227 9.45 15.65 -14.66
CA ASP A 227 9.46 14.68 -15.76
C ASP A 227 8.15 13.88 -15.79
N ILE A 228 7.61 13.51 -14.63
CA ILE A 228 6.30 12.86 -14.52
C ILE A 228 5.20 13.80 -15.03
N ILE A 229 5.20 15.06 -14.62
CA ILE A 229 4.21 16.05 -15.08
C ILE A 229 4.29 16.22 -16.60
N ALA A 230 5.51 16.33 -17.16
CA ALA A 230 5.69 16.43 -18.60
C ALA A 230 5.16 15.18 -19.34
N ALA A 231 5.39 14.00 -18.80
CA ALA A 231 4.88 12.74 -19.35
C ALA A 231 3.34 12.68 -19.30
N LEU A 232 2.73 13.15 -18.22
CA LEU A 232 1.27 13.24 -18.10
C LEU A 232 0.67 14.23 -19.10
N TYR A 233 1.31 15.37 -19.33
CA TYR A 233 0.88 16.32 -20.38
C TYR A 233 0.96 15.70 -21.77
N SER A 234 2.04 15.02 -22.09
CA SER A 234 2.21 14.32 -23.38
C SER A 234 1.14 13.26 -23.58
N ALA A 235 0.89 12.44 -22.55
CA ALA A 235 -0.16 11.42 -22.57
C ALA A 235 -1.56 12.03 -22.76
N SER A 236 -1.89 13.11 -22.05
CA SER A 236 -3.15 13.83 -22.19
C SER A 236 -3.32 14.39 -23.61
N ALA A 237 -2.28 14.99 -24.16
CA ALA A 237 -2.29 15.52 -25.55
C ALA A 237 -2.54 14.41 -26.58
N ALA A 238 -2.10 13.19 -26.31
CA ALA A 238 -2.35 12.01 -27.16
C ALA A 238 -3.77 11.41 -26.98
N GLY A 239 -4.54 11.85 -26.00
CA GLY A 239 -5.90 11.39 -25.73
C GLY A 239 -6.08 10.44 -24.56
N VAL A 240 -5.04 10.24 -23.73
CA VAL A 240 -5.17 9.45 -22.48
C VAL A 240 -6.06 10.19 -21.49
N LYS A 241 -7.08 9.51 -20.97
CA LYS A 241 -7.84 10.00 -19.83
C LYS A 241 -7.01 9.86 -18.56
N ILE A 242 -6.84 10.94 -17.81
CA ILE A 242 -6.03 10.97 -16.60
C ILE A 242 -6.86 11.57 -15.47
N ASP A 243 -7.07 10.78 -14.43
CA ASP A 243 -7.79 11.18 -13.22
C ASP A 243 -6.84 11.14 -12.03
N LEU A 244 -6.57 12.28 -11.42
CA LEU A 244 -5.66 12.42 -10.30
C LEU A 244 -6.42 12.76 -9.02
N ILE A 245 -6.05 12.08 -7.91
CA ILE A 245 -6.55 12.34 -6.57
C ILE A 245 -5.36 12.80 -5.74
N ILE A 246 -5.24 14.10 -5.50
CA ILE A 246 -4.08 14.71 -4.88
C ILE A 246 -4.54 15.59 -3.73
N ARG A 247 -4.13 15.21 -2.53
CA ARG A 247 -4.52 15.89 -1.29
C ARG A 247 -3.76 17.21 -1.05
N GLY A 248 -2.48 17.20 -1.36
CA GLY A 248 -1.54 18.29 -1.06
C GLY A 248 -1.14 19.08 -2.30
N ILE A 249 0.14 19.34 -2.44
CA ILE A 249 0.70 20.16 -3.51
C ILE A 249 0.49 19.48 -4.87
N CYS A 250 -0.04 20.24 -5.83
CA CYS A 250 -0.16 19.83 -7.22
C CYS A 250 0.46 20.91 -8.11
N CYS A 251 1.59 20.60 -8.73
CA CYS A 251 2.30 21.49 -9.64
C CYS A 251 1.85 21.34 -11.11
N LEU A 252 0.87 20.46 -11.36
CA LEU A 252 0.28 20.25 -12.66
C LEU A 252 -0.91 21.19 -12.85
N LYS A 253 -1.04 21.81 -14.05
CA LYS A 253 -2.18 22.63 -14.44
C LYS A 253 -3.15 21.82 -15.28
N VAL A 254 -4.43 21.92 -14.98
CA VAL A 254 -5.51 21.27 -15.72
C VAL A 254 -6.13 22.22 -16.75
N GLY A 255 -6.85 21.65 -17.74
CA GLY A 255 -7.70 22.40 -18.66
C GLY A 255 -6.95 23.27 -19.67
N ILE A 256 -5.66 23.04 -19.90
CA ILE A 256 -4.89 23.75 -20.93
C ILE A 256 -5.17 23.07 -22.28
N PRO A 257 -5.78 23.80 -23.27
CA PRO A 257 -6.09 23.22 -24.58
C PRO A 257 -4.86 22.59 -25.25
N GLY A 258 -5.01 21.35 -25.74
CA GLY A 258 -3.94 20.61 -26.41
C GLY A 258 -2.85 20.08 -25.48
N VAL A 259 -2.92 20.33 -24.17
CA VAL A 259 -1.91 19.93 -23.18
C VAL A 259 -2.52 19.09 -22.05
N SER A 260 -3.49 19.63 -21.32
CA SER A 260 -4.04 18.98 -20.11
C SER A 260 -5.57 18.94 -20.08
N GLU A 261 -6.22 19.03 -21.21
CA GLU A 261 -7.70 18.99 -21.30
C GLU A 261 -8.29 17.64 -20.89
N ASN A 262 -7.52 16.55 -20.94
CA ASN A 262 -7.94 15.21 -20.51
C ASN A 262 -7.49 14.85 -19.08
N ILE A 263 -6.96 15.82 -18.34
CA ILE A 263 -6.53 15.64 -16.96
C ILE A 263 -7.53 16.29 -16.02
N THR A 264 -8.03 15.50 -15.06
CA THR A 264 -8.81 16.02 -13.93
C THR A 264 -8.03 15.80 -12.64
N VAL A 265 -8.12 16.76 -11.74
CA VAL A 265 -7.51 16.67 -10.39
C VAL A 265 -8.56 16.97 -9.35
N ARG A 266 -8.68 16.07 -8.37
CA ARG A 266 -9.51 16.28 -7.19
C ARG A 266 -8.70 16.16 -5.92
N SER A 267 -9.15 16.85 -4.90
CA SER A 267 -8.62 16.74 -3.54
C SER A 267 -9.77 16.35 -2.61
N ILE A 268 -9.55 15.36 -1.75
CA ILE A 268 -10.52 14.91 -0.75
C ILE A 268 -9.98 15.27 0.63
N VAL A 269 -10.72 16.09 1.35
CA VAL A 269 -10.43 16.48 2.73
C VAL A 269 -11.63 16.12 3.59
N GLY A 270 -11.48 15.15 4.45
CA GLY A 270 -12.53 14.61 5.30
C GLY A 270 -12.06 14.43 6.75
N ASN A 271 -12.73 13.52 7.46
CA ASN A 271 -12.41 13.21 8.86
C ASN A 271 -11.05 12.52 9.01
N PHE A 272 -10.64 11.74 7.99
CA PHE A 272 -9.37 11.06 7.95
C PHE A 272 -8.44 11.73 6.94
N LEU A 273 -7.13 11.72 7.22
CA LEU A 273 -6.14 12.22 6.28
C LEU A 273 -5.97 11.21 5.15
N GLU A 274 -6.28 11.63 3.93
CA GLU A 274 -6.03 10.83 2.73
C GLU A 274 -4.51 10.67 2.52
N HIS A 275 -4.00 9.45 2.69
CA HIS A 275 -2.56 9.21 2.73
C HIS A 275 -2.10 8.09 1.80
N ALA A 276 -2.97 7.14 1.45
CA ALA A 276 -2.64 6.04 0.56
C ALA A 276 -2.20 6.52 -0.83
N ARG A 277 -1.26 5.80 -1.43
CA ARG A 277 -0.87 5.97 -2.82
C ARG A 277 -1.31 4.75 -3.59
N ILE A 278 -2.10 4.98 -4.64
CA ILE A 278 -2.65 3.96 -5.51
C ILE A 278 -2.51 4.43 -6.95
N PHE A 279 -2.04 3.55 -7.84
CA PHE A 279 -1.80 3.85 -9.24
C PHE A 279 -2.49 2.79 -10.11
N TYR A 280 -3.25 3.25 -11.10
CA TYR A 280 -3.97 2.42 -12.04
C TYR A 280 -3.60 2.80 -13.47
N PHE A 281 -3.34 1.77 -14.27
CA PHE A 281 -3.07 1.89 -15.70
C PHE A 281 -3.95 0.88 -16.45
N TYR A 282 -4.64 1.34 -17.50
CA TYR A 282 -5.54 0.46 -18.27
C TYR A 282 -4.79 -0.60 -19.06
N SER A 283 -3.57 -0.32 -19.51
CA SER A 283 -2.63 -1.26 -20.14
C SER A 283 -3.23 -2.12 -21.25
N GLY A 284 -4.01 -1.51 -22.15
CA GLY A 284 -4.63 -2.22 -23.27
C GLY A 284 -5.68 -3.26 -22.87
N GLY A 285 -6.25 -3.14 -21.67
CA GLY A 285 -7.22 -4.06 -21.10
C GLY A 285 -6.65 -5.05 -20.06
N ASN A 286 -5.32 -5.17 -19.96
CA ASN A 286 -4.65 -5.88 -18.88
C ASN A 286 -4.40 -4.94 -17.70
N GLU A 287 -5.46 -4.51 -17.07
CA GLU A 287 -5.44 -3.51 -16.01
C GLU A 287 -4.38 -3.78 -14.96
N GLU A 288 -3.49 -2.83 -14.73
CA GLU A 288 -2.43 -2.89 -13.73
C GLU A 288 -2.74 -1.93 -12.58
N VAL A 289 -2.66 -2.45 -11.37
CA VAL A 289 -2.89 -1.69 -10.13
C VAL A 289 -1.67 -1.84 -9.24
N PHE A 290 -1.21 -0.70 -8.71
CA PHE A 290 -0.08 -0.63 -7.80
C PHE A 290 -0.47 0.18 -6.56
N MET A 291 0.16 -0.15 -5.42
CA MET A 291 0.10 0.65 -4.21
C MET A 291 1.51 0.89 -3.68
N GLY A 292 1.71 1.91 -2.87
CA GLY A 292 3.04 2.11 -2.31
C GLY A 292 3.21 3.33 -1.42
N SER A 293 4.46 3.61 -1.13
CA SER A 293 4.88 4.64 -0.18
C SER A 293 5.29 5.95 -0.84
N ALA A 294 5.39 6.02 -2.17
CA ALA A 294 5.94 7.15 -2.90
C ALA A 294 4.85 8.06 -3.49
N ASP A 295 5.04 9.36 -3.31
CA ASP A 295 4.43 10.39 -4.13
C ASP A 295 5.27 10.62 -5.39
N TRP A 296 4.70 11.24 -6.41
CA TRP A 296 5.44 11.70 -7.57
C TRP A 296 6.12 13.06 -7.29
N MET A 297 7.08 13.01 -6.39
CA MET A 297 7.90 14.14 -5.96
C MET A 297 9.38 13.79 -6.11
N PRO A 298 10.26 14.75 -6.45
CA PRO A 298 11.70 14.50 -6.56
C PRO A 298 12.28 13.85 -5.30
N ARG A 299 11.90 14.29 -4.10
CA ARG A 299 12.40 13.70 -2.85
C ARG A 299 12.05 12.23 -2.68
N ASN A 300 10.85 11.79 -3.11
CA ASN A 300 10.43 10.40 -3.04
C ASN A 300 11.16 9.55 -4.10
N LEU A 301 11.27 10.07 -5.32
CA LEU A 301 11.81 9.33 -6.45
C LEU A 301 13.34 9.27 -6.48
N GLU A 302 14.03 10.26 -5.87
CA GLU A 302 15.48 10.44 -6.01
C GLU A 302 16.25 10.44 -4.68
N LYS A 303 15.60 10.73 -3.54
CA LYS A 303 16.25 10.95 -2.24
C LYS A 303 15.78 10.02 -1.13
N ARG A 304 14.89 9.08 -1.45
CA ARG A 304 14.32 8.13 -0.49
C ARG A 304 14.36 6.71 -1.05
N VAL A 305 14.45 5.76 -0.13
CA VAL A 305 14.08 4.38 -0.45
C VAL A 305 12.57 4.26 -0.29
N GLU A 306 11.90 4.02 -1.40
CA GLU A 306 10.45 3.84 -1.49
C GLU A 306 10.14 2.51 -2.17
N ILE A 307 8.99 1.95 -1.87
CA ILE A 307 8.48 0.74 -2.53
C ILE A 307 7.08 1.00 -3.05
N VAL A 308 6.88 0.65 -4.30
CA VAL A 308 5.58 0.48 -4.95
C VAL A 308 5.46 -0.98 -5.36
N PHE A 309 4.33 -1.59 -5.13
CA PHE A 309 4.10 -3.01 -5.36
C PHE A 309 2.84 -3.27 -6.18
N PRO A 310 2.85 -4.30 -7.06
CA PRO A 310 1.68 -4.64 -7.86
C PRO A 310 0.63 -5.37 -7.01
N VAL A 311 -0.63 -5.15 -7.35
CA VAL A 311 -1.77 -5.90 -6.84
C VAL A 311 -2.17 -6.89 -7.93
N GLU A 312 -1.76 -8.14 -7.79
CA GLU A 312 -1.93 -9.16 -8.84
C GLU A 312 -3.10 -10.11 -8.59
N ASP A 313 -3.50 -10.32 -7.34
CA ASP A 313 -4.72 -11.07 -7.02
C ASP A 313 -5.93 -10.34 -7.61
N GLU A 314 -6.69 -11.03 -8.44
CA GLU A 314 -7.80 -10.42 -9.19
C GLU A 314 -8.93 -9.91 -8.29
N GLN A 315 -9.18 -10.58 -7.16
CA GLN A 315 -10.19 -10.13 -6.21
C GLN A 315 -9.71 -8.87 -5.47
N ILE A 316 -8.47 -8.87 -5.00
CA ILE A 316 -7.87 -7.70 -4.33
C ILE A 316 -7.76 -6.53 -5.30
N LYS A 317 -7.39 -6.78 -6.56
CA LYS A 317 -7.36 -5.76 -7.60
C LYS A 317 -8.72 -5.06 -7.76
N LYS A 318 -9.81 -5.84 -7.81
CA LYS A 318 -11.17 -5.29 -7.88
C LYS A 318 -11.51 -4.46 -6.65
N GLU A 319 -11.09 -4.88 -5.47
CA GLU A 319 -11.33 -4.12 -4.23
C GLU A 319 -10.55 -2.79 -4.23
N VAL A 320 -9.31 -2.78 -4.69
CA VAL A 320 -8.52 -1.54 -4.81
C VAL A 320 -9.09 -0.61 -5.88
N MET A 321 -9.52 -1.14 -7.02
CA MET A 321 -10.22 -0.36 -8.04
C MET A 321 -11.53 0.21 -7.53
N HIS A 322 -12.26 -0.52 -6.70
CA HIS A 322 -13.47 -0.03 -6.03
C HIS A 322 -13.18 1.16 -5.11
N ILE A 323 -12.06 1.13 -4.37
CA ILE A 323 -11.62 2.28 -3.57
C ILE A 323 -11.47 3.53 -4.45
N LEU A 324 -10.78 3.41 -5.58
CA LEU A 324 -10.59 4.53 -6.51
C LEU A 324 -11.93 4.99 -7.10
N ASP A 325 -12.80 4.06 -7.49
CA ASP A 325 -14.12 4.39 -8.07
C ASP A 325 -14.99 5.20 -7.10
N ILE A 326 -15.06 4.78 -5.84
CA ILE A 326 -15.83 5.52 -4.82
C ILE A 326 -15.24 6.90 -4.57
N GLN A 327 -13.92 7.03 -4.52
CA GLN A 327 -13.27 8.33 -4.37
C GLN A 327 -13.47 9.24 -5.58
N MET A 328 -13.50 8.68 -6.79
CA MET A 328 -13.82 9.42 -8.01
C MET A 328 -15.28 9.91 -8.03
N LYS A 329 -16.19 9.23 -7.34
CA LYS A 329 -17.60 9.61 -7.19
C LYS A 329 -17.87 10.57 -6.04
N ASP A 330 -16.89 10.81 -5.16
CA ASP A 330 -17.06 11.72 -4.02
C ASP A 330 -17.42 13.13 -4.50
N ASN A 331 -18.59 13.59 -4.12
CA ASN A 331 -19.10 14.93 -4.44
C ASN A 331 -19.46 15.75 -3.18
N VAL A 332 -19.17 15.19 -1.99
CA VAL A 332 -19.43 15.85 -0.70
C VAL A 332 -18.15 16.47 -0.14
N LYS A 333 -17.07 15.71 -0.08
CA LYS A 333 -15.78 16.15 0.46
C LYS A 333 -14.76 16.54 -0.61
N ALA A 334 -14.91 16.05 -1.83
CA ALA A 334 -14.02 16.40 -2.92
C ALA A 334 -14.11 17.89 -3.31
N SER A 335 -12.97 18.40 -3.78
CA SER A 335 -12.85 19.68 -4.48
C SER A 335 -12.10 19.45 -5.79
N ILE A 336 -12.52 20.09 -6.86
CA ILE A 336 -12.01 19.89 -8.22
C ILE A 336 -11.14 21.07 -8.60
N LEU A 337 -9.91 20.80 -9.03
CA LEU A 337 -8.98 21.82 -9.52
C LEU A 337 -9.48 22.41 -10.83
N GLN A 338 -9.47 23.74 -10.93
CA GLN A 338 -9.85 24.49 -12.13
C GLN A 338 -8.61 24.98 -12.90
N ALA A 339 -8.79 25.38 -14.14
CA ALA A 339 -7.71 25.86 -15.01
C ALA A 339 -7.01 27.13 -14.47
N ASP A 340 -7.70 27.93 -13.68
CA ASP A 340 -7.14 29.11 -13.02
C ASP A 340 -6.38 28.81 -11.72
N GLY A 341 -6.30 27.54 -11.33
CA GLY A 341 -5.65 27.09 -10.10
C GLY A 341 -6.53 27.10 -8.85
N THR A 342 -7.78 27.52 -8.95
CA THR A 342 -8.74 27.43 -7.84
C THR A 342 -9.36 26.05 -7.71
N TYR A 343 -9.90 25.75 -6.52
CA TYR A 343 -10.66 24.53 -6.27
C TYR A 343 -12.12 24.84 -6.05
N THR A 344 -12.99 24.13 -6.75
CA THR A 344 -14.45 24.29 -6.64
C THR A 344 -15.11 22.98 -6.20
N LYS A 345 -16.25 23.08 -5.52
CA LYS A 345 -17.04 21.91 -5.16
C LYS A 345 -17.73 21.32 -6.39
N PRO A 346 -17.83 19.98 -6.50
CA PRO A 346 -18.62 19.34 -7.55
C PRO A 346 -20.08 19.76 -7.50
N ASP A 347 -20.72 19.86 -8.67
CA ASP A 347 -22.17 20.08 -8.76
C ASP A 347 -22.93 18.83 -8.28
N LYS A 348 -23.78 19.01 -7.27
CA LYS A 348 -24.54 17.95 -6.61
C LYS A 348 -25.97 17.81 -7.10
N ARG A 349 -26.46 18.78 -7.92
CA ARG A 349 -27.85 18.83 -8.37
C ARG A 349 -28.20 17.56 -9.16
N GLY A 350 -29.25 16.88 -8.73
CA GLY A 350 -29.75 15.65 -9.38
C GLY A 350 -28.80 14.44 -9.25
N LYS A 351 -27.77 14.49 -8.40
CA LYS A 351 -26.82 13.40 -8.19
C LYS A 351 -26.97 12.81 -6.80
N MET A 352 -26.71 11.52 -6.69
CA MET A 352 -26.57 10.86 -5.39
C MET A 352 -25.36 11.47 -4.65
N LEU A 353 -25.55 11.75 -3.36
CA LEU A 353 -24.47 12.26 -2.51
C LEU A 353 -23.55 11.12 -2.11
N VAL A 354 -22.26 11.28 -2.39
CA VAL A 354 -21.22 10.32 -2.05
C VAL A 354 -20.15 11.03 -1.21
N ASN A 355 -20.07 10.67 0.07
CA ASN A 355 -18.95 10.95 0.94
C ASN A 355 -18.12 9.65 1.02
N SER A 356 -16.99 9.61 0.36
CA SER A 356 -16.21 8.37 0.23
C SER A 356 -15.79 7.78 1.57
N GLN A 357 -15.38 8.60 2.54
CA GLN A 357 -14.96 8.12 3.86
C GLN A 357 -16.12 7.54 4.66
N GLU A 358 -17.29 8.17 4.64
CA GLU A 358 -18.50 7.61 5.28
C GLU A 358 -18.97 6.33 4.59
N TYR A 359 -18.84 6.28 3.27
CA TYR A 359 -19.15 5.08 2.50
C TYR A 359 -18.29 3.90 2.96
N PHE A 360 -16.98 4.08 3.04
CA PHE A 360 -16.07 3.00 3.48
C PHE A 360 -16.26 2.61 4.95
N CYS A 361 -16.58 3.55 5.83
CA CYS A 361 -16.93 3.23 7.22
C CYS A 361 -18.10 2.25 7.28
N ARG A 362 -19.18 2.57 6.57
CA ARG A 362 -20.38 1.72 6.51
C ARG A 362 -20.09 0.37 5.84
N GLU A 363 -19.46 0.40 4.68
CA GLU A 363 -19.12 -0.82 3.94
C GLU A 363 -18.27 -1.79 4.78
N ALA A 364 -17.24 -1.31 5.47
CA ALA A 364 -16.39 -2.13 6.32
C ALA A 364 -17.16 -2.75 7.48
N THR A 365 -18.03 -1.99 8.12
CA THR A 365 -18.91 -2.48 9.21
C THR A 365 -19.86 -3.56 8.70
N GLU A 366 -20.55 -3.31 7.59
CA GLU A 366 -21.48 -4.27 6.97
C GLU A 366 -20.78 -5.59 6.55
N ARG A 367 -19.56 -5.49 6.02
CA ARG A 367 -18.79 -6.68 5.65
C ARG A 367 -18.34 -7.50 6.85
N ALA A 368 -18.03 -6.86 7.97
CA ALA A 368 -17.64 -7.53 9.20
C ALA A 368 -18.84 -8.18 9.92
N GLU A 369 -20.03 -7.63 9.75
CA GLU A 369 -21.26 -8.16 10.36
C GLU A 369 -21.90 -9.31 9.57
N LYS A 370 -21.63 -9.42 8.26
CA LYS A 370 -22.14 -10.54 7.46
C LYS A 370 -21.53 -11.84 7.96
N PRO A 371 -22.34 -12.81 8.45
CA PRO A 371 -21.83 -14.15 8.69
C PRO A 371 -21.25 -14.67 7.38
N LYS A 372 -20.09 -15.30 7.44
CA LYS A 372 -19.62 -16.11 6.31
C LYS A 372 -20.78 -17.09 6.03
N GLU A 373 -21.42 -16.99 4.87
CA GLU A 373 -22.19 -18.09 4.35
C GLU A 373 -21.24 -19.28 4.36
N GLN A 374 -21.41 -20.14 5.36
CA GLN A 374 -20.73 -21.41 5.36
C GLN A 374 -21.15 -22.05 4.06
N GLU A 375 -20.21 -22.36 3.18
CA GLU A 375 -20.37 -23.36 2.15
C GLU A 375 -20.60 -24.71 2.83
N ASN A 376 -21.69 -24.81 3.56
CA ASN A 376 -22.30 -26.05 4.03
C ASN A 376 -23.16 -26.58 2.88
N SER A 377 -22.57 -26.84 1.73
CA SER A 377 -23.10 -27.85 0.85
C SER A 377 -22.83 -29.21 1.49
N ARG A 378 -23.62 -29.58 2.50
CA ARG A 378 -23.78 -30.97 2.84
C ARG A 378 -24.42 -31.60 1.60
N VAL A 379 -23.59 -32.20 0.73
CA VAL A 379 -24.07 -33.09 -0.31
C VAL A 379 -24.63 -34.29 0.45
N PHE A 380 -25.96 -34.38 0.52
CA PHE A 380 -26.62 -35.59 0.95
C PHE A 380 -26.40 -36.64 -0.16
N VAL A 381 -25.51 -37.58 0.08
CA VAL A 381 -25.43 -38.79 -0.71
C VAL A 381 -26.48 -39.73 -0.16
N PRO A 382 -27.55 -40.08 -0.92
CA PRO A 382 -28.50 -41.06 -0.47
C PRO A 382 -27.79 -42.39 -0.22
N ALA A 383 -28.03 -43.03 0.93
CA ALA A 383 -27.57 -44.37 1.20
C ALA A 383 -28.26 -45.32 0.20
N GLU A 384 -27.48 -46.19 -0.47
CA GLU A 384 -28.07 -47.26 -1.28
C GLU A 384 -28.93 -48.16 -0.39
N PRO A 385 -30.09 -48.60 -0.88
CA PRO A 385 -30.89 -49.54 -0.12
C PRO A 385 -30.13 -50.85 0.05
N VAL A 386 -30.04 -51.31 1.30
CA VAL A 386 -29.50 -52.63 1.64
C VAL A 386 -30.52 -53.66 1.14
N GLU A 387 -30.15 -54.54 0.16
CA GLU A 387 -30.90 -55.71 -0.24
C GLU A 387 -30.91 -56.76 0.88
#